data_dd3a0d3d1476dd8d9da0deb69ed1ae57
#
_entry.id   dd3a0d3d1476dd8d9da0deb69ed1ae57
#
_cell.length_a   1.000
_cell.length_b   1.000
_cell.length_c   1.000
_cell.angle_alpha   90.00
_cell.angle_beta   90.00
_cell.angle_gamma   90.00
#
_symmetry.space_group_name_H-M   'P 1'
#
loop_
_entity.id
_entity.type
_entity.pdbx_description
1 polymer ?
#
loop_
_entity_poly.entity_id
_entity_poly.type
_entity_poly.pdbx_seq_one_letter_code
_entity_poly.pdbx_strand_id
1 'polypeptide(L)'
;MKISFIVPSYNNLRYLKSAYHSIRTWEDEDHEIVVLDDASVDGTVDWLKSLDDPNLIIWENETGKRLGHTITYDIGVDLCTSEVFSIFHADMFIGPNYVQNLVKHLDKQKVVAATRIEPPLHPSGREKITRDFGMWPEDFREDDFIKFVREEQERSKDETTKGIFAPWAMYKEDFLRIGGHDPLFAPFPYEDSDIFQRFVIAGYDVLQSRDSLVYHLTCRGHKWTDNKIIGKVDDTWEEAEKNARKNFLRKWGCWVMNDDYHYPIIVPKYNTCLIADNVESVEQLDNLEPWFCHTVIDSFDLVAQYLYREQPNTTLDMSERISSKEAEEYSDYGVKVYIDLHQLTPEEYGNLGKMNPILQELHRNMSLEFNLSGEYQLGNIKVQVDSLDDITTSLIVAENYNE
;
A
#
# COMPACT_ATOMS: atom_id res chain seq x y z
N MET A 1 12.99 -23.06 -9.98
CA MET A 1 11.53 -22.75 -10.11
C MET A 1 11.39 -21.58 -11.06
N LYS A 2 10.53 -21.66 -12.08
CA LYS A 2 10.22 -20.53 -12.98
C LYS A 2 9.25 -19.57 -12.24
N ILE A 3 9.49 -18.27 -12.34
CA ILE A 3 8.57 -17.22 -11.83
C ILE A 3 8.27 -16.21 -12.91
N SER A 4 7.23 -15.39 -12.69
CA SER A 4 6.90 -14.24 -13.53
C SER A 4 7.20 -12.95 -12.81
N PHE A 5 8.02 -12.08 -13.41
CA PHE A 5 8.26 -10.72 -12.93
C PHE A 5 7.14 -9.82 -13.46
N ILE A 6 6.39 -9.19 -12.58
CA ILE A 6 5.31 -8.24 -12.91
C ILE A 6 5.89 -6.82 -12.83
N VAL A 7 6.03 -6.18 -13.99
CA VAL A 7 6.80 -4.93 -14.12
C VAL A 7 5.93 -3.83 -14.75
N PRO A 8 5.20 -3.03 -13.96
CA PRO A 8 4.51 -1.86 -14.50
C PRO A 8 5.52 -0.77 -14.92
N SER A 9 5.21 -0.10 -16.01
CA SER A 9 6.04 0.98 -16.55
C SER A 9 5.18 2.14 -17.07
N TYR A 10 5.57 3.35 -16.76
CA TYR A 10 4.99 4.59 -17.30
C TYR A 10 6.08 5.62 -17.54
N ASN A 11 6.35 5.92 -18.83
CA ASN A 11 7.41 6.86 -19.24
C ASN A 11 8.75 6.60 -18.57
N ASN A 12 9.16 5.33 -18.49
CA ASN A 12 10.29 4.87 -17.69
C ASN A 12 11.27 3.99 -18.48
N LEU A 13 11.29 4.13 -19.82
CA LEU A 13 12.03 3.28 -20.75
C LEU A 13 13.50 3.05 -20.36
N ARG A 14 14.23 4.11 -19.98
CA ARG A 14 15.65 4.02 -19.65
C ARG A 14 15.92 3.11 -18.44
N TYR A 15 15.03 3.14 -17.45
CA TYR A 15 15.12 2.31 -16.26
C TYR A 15 14.66 0.88 -16.55
N LEU A 16 13.54 0.75 -17.27
CA LEU A 16 13.01 -0.54 -17.68
C LEU A 16 14.03 -1.36 -18.48
N LYS A 17 14.83 -0.70 -19.36
CA LYS A 17 15.94 -1.38 -20.06
C LYS A 17 16.95 -2.00 -19.12
N SER A 18 17.33 -1.29 -18.06
CA SER A 18 18.26 -1.79 -17.05
C SER A 18 17.67 -2.93 -16.22
N ALA A 19 16.39 -2.80 -15.82
CA ALA A 19 15.67 -3.84 -15.12
C ALA A 19 15.58 -5.13 -15.95
N TYR A 20 15.11 -5.02 -17.19
CA TYR A 20 15.03 -6.14 -18.14
C TYR A 20 16.39 -6.79 -18.35
N HIS A 21 17.44 -5.98 -18.64
CA HIS A 21 18.79 -6.46 -18.84
C HIS A 21 19.30 -7.25 -17.60
N SER A 22 19.08 -6.74 -16.40
CA SER A 22 19.53 -7.42 -15.18
C SER A 22 18.89 -8.80 -14.99
N ILE A 23 17.58 -8.91 -15.28
CA ILE A 23 16.87 -10.19 -15.18
C ILE A 23 17.44 -11.19 -16.19
N ARG A 24 17.63 -10.78 -17.45
CA ARG A 24 18.16 -11.66 -18.52
C ARG A 24 19.64 -11.99 -18.40
N THR A 25 20.39 -11.21 -17.62
CA THR A 25 21.85 -11.43 -17.43
C THR A 25 22.14 -12.32 -16.22
N TRP A 26 21.39 -12.14 -15.12
CA TRP A 26 21.79 -12.71 -13.83
C TRP A 26 20.97 -13.92 -13.40
N GLU A 27 19.92 -14.26 -14.12
CA GLU A 27 19.13 -15.47 -13.87
C GLU A 27 19.41 -16.51 -14.97
N ASP A 28 19.66 -17.75 -14.54
CA ASP A 28 19.98 -18.88 -15.45
C ASP A 28 18.73 -19.53 -16.06
N GLU A 29 17.53 -19.25 -15.49
CA GLU A 29 16.27 -19.81 -15.94
C GLU A 29 15.53 -18.83 -16.84
N ASP A 30 14.74 -19.37 -17.81
CA ASP A 30 13.86 -18.58 -18.66
C ASP A 30 12.63 -18.07 -17.90
N HIS A 31 12.84 -17.16 -16.98
CA HIS A 31 11.76 -16.52 -16.25
C HIS A 31 10.92 -15.67 -17.16
N GLU A 32 9.62 -15.61 -16.89
CA GLU A 32 8.70 -14.76 -17.60
C GLU A 32 8.82 -13.30 -17.11
N ILE A 33 8.82 -12.34 -18.02
CA ILE A 33 8.73 -10.92 -17.71
C ILE A 33 7.42 -10.41 -18.29
N VAL A 34 6.52 -9.93 -17.45
CA VAL A 34 5.24 -9.34 -17.83
C VAL A 34 5.37 -7.83 -17.66
N VAL A 35 5.50 -7.10 -18.75
CA VAL A 35 5.59 -5.64 -18.73
C VAL A 35 4.24 -5.03 -19.00
N LEU A 36 3.79 -4.19 -18.07
CA LEU A 36 2.52 -3.48 -18.13
C LEU A 36 2.82 -2.02 -18.48
N ASP A 37 2.71 -1.67 -19.77
CA ASP A 37 2.88 -0.28 -20.22
C ASP A 37 1.61 0.52 -19.96
N ASP A 38 1.68 1.45 -19.04
CA ASP A 38 0.53 2.24 -18.60
C ASP A 38 0.39 3.57 -19.39
N ALA A 39 0.25 3.45 -20.73
CA ALA A 39 0.13 4.56 -21.67
C ALA A 39 1.40 5.45 -21.79
N SER A 40 2.58 4.84 -21.89
CA SER A 40 3.85 5.56 -22.12
C SER A 40 3.90 6.21 -23.49
N VAL A 41 4.62 7.32 -23.58
CA VAL A 41 4.87 8.07 -24.82
C VAL A 41 6.37 8.21 -25.14
N ASP A 42 7.23 7.52 -24.39
CA ASP A 42 8.69 7.61 -24.48
C ASP A 42 9.34 6.54 -25.39
N GLY A 43 8.53 5.77 -26.12
CA GLY A 43 8.99 4.68 -26.98
C GLY A 43 9.13 3.33 -26.28
N THR A 44 8.59 3.18 -25.06
CA THR A 44 8.62 1.93 -24.29
C THR A 44 8.04 0.77 -25.10
N VAL A 45 6.84 0.92 -25.65
CA VAL A 45 6.15 -0.15 -26.38
C VAL A 45 6.91 -0.56 -27.65
N ASP A 46 7.40 0.39 -28.43
CA ASP A 46 8.17 0.11 -29.63
C ASP A 46 9.45 -0.67 -29.31
N TRP A 47 10.13 -0.30 -28.23
CA TRP A 47 11.31 -1.02 -27.77
C TRP A 47 10.96 -2.44 -27.31
N LEU A 48 9.92 -2.62 -26.51
CA LEU A 48 9.48 -3.94 -26.04
C LEU A 48 9.14 -4.86 -27.24
N LYS A 49 8.39 -4.36 -28.22
CA LYS A 49 8.02 -5.10 -29.45
C LYS A 49 9.24 -5.41 -30.34
N SER A 50 10.36 -4.73 -30.17
CA SER A 50 11.60 -5.00 -30.90
C SER A 50 12.45 -6.11 -30.29
N LEU A 51 12.13 -6.58 -29.09
CA LEU A 51 12.86 -7.65 -28.42
C LEU A 51 12.42 -9.01 -28.95
N ASP A 52 13.38 -9.88 -29.27
CA ASP A 52 13.15 -11.29 -29.65
C ASP A 52 13.24 -12.17 -28.38
N ASP A 53 12.25 -12.05 -27.51
CA ASP A 53 12.20 -12.74 -26.24
C ASP A 53 10.88 -13.53 -26.09
N PRO A 54 10.93 -14.89 -26.20
CA PRO A 54 9.74 -15.72 -26.12
C PRO A 54 9.07 -15.75 -24.74
N ASN A 55 9.77 -15.30 -23.69
CA ASN A 55 9.27 -15.25 -22.31
C ASN A 55 8.90 -13.81 -21.89
N LEU A 56 8.74 -12.89 -22.83
CA LEU A 56 8.26 -11.53 -22.59
C LEU A 56 6.77 -11.43 -22.94
N ILE A 57 5.95 -11.04 -21.97
CA ILE A 57 4.54 -10.68 -22.19
C ILE A 57 4.44 -9.15 -22.11
N ILE A 58 3.80 -8.56 -23.10
CA ILE A 58 3.60 -7.11 -23.18
C ILE A 58 2.10 -6.83 -23.11
N TRP A 59 1.72 -6.05 -22.13
CA TRP A 59 0.39 -5.45 -22.07
C TRP A 59 0.50 -3.95 -22.26
N GLU A 60 -0.37 -3.39 -23.08
CA GLU A 60 -0.38 -1.98 -23.45
C GLU A 60 -1.71 -1.34 -23.04
N ASN A 61 -1.65 -0.28 -22.26
CA ASN A 61 -2.82 0.52 -21.94
C ASN A 61 -3.15 1.46 -23.13
N GLU A 62 -4.09 1.05 -23.96
CA GLU A 62 -4.52 1.81 -25.14
C GLU A 62 -5.49 2.96 -24.83
N THR A 63 -5.91 3.12 -23.57
CA THR A 63 -6.91 4.15 -23.20
C THR A 63 -6.35 5.58 -23.22
N GLY A 64 -5.03 5.73 -23.22
CA GLY A 64 -4.34 7.00 -23.13
C GLY A 64 -4.45 7.68 -21.75
N LYS A 65 -5.05 7.01 -20.77
CA LYS A 65 -5.14 7.47 -19.38
C LYS A 65 -4.41 6.52 -18.47
N ARG A 66 -3.53 7.03 -17.62
CA ARG A 66 -2.82 6.25 -16.63
C ARG A 66 -3.79 5.56 -15.67
N LEU A 67 -3.65 4.24 -15.49
CA LEU A 67 -4.40 3.45 -14.52
C LEU A 67 -3.71 3.38 -13.15
N GLY A 68 -2.37 3.49 -13.16
CA GLY A 68 -1.54 3.35 -11.97
C GLY A 68 -1.18 1.91 -11.64
N HIS A 69 -0.16 1.76 -10.82
CA HIS A 69 0.40 0.43 -10.57
C HIS A 69 -0.51 -0.46 -9.71
N THR A 70 -1.41 0.09 -8.89
CA THR A 70 -2.44 -0.70 -8.19
C THR A 70 -3.21 -1.61 -9.16
N ILE A 71 -3.67 -1.06 -10.28
CA ILE A 71 -4.43 -1.81 -11.28
C ILE A 71 -3.52 -2.64 -12.18
N THR A 72 -2.41 -2.07 -12.61
CA THR A 72 -1.51 -2.76 -13.55
C THR A 72 -0.82 -3.97 -12.94
N TYR A 73 -0.54 -3.99 -11.63
CA TYR A 73 -0.05 -5.19 -10.95
C TYR A 73 -1.02 -6.36 -11.09
N ASP A 74 -2.30 -6.15 -10.82
CA ASP A 74 -3.31 -7.19 -10.86
C ASP A 74 -3.53 -7.71 -12.28
N ILE A 75 -3.57 -6.82 -13.29
CA ILE A 75 -3.57 -7.22 -14.70
C ILE A 75 -2.35 -8.10 -15.01
N GLY A 76 -1.17 -7.73 -14.52
CA GLY A 76 0.06 -8.50 -14.73
C GLY A 76 0.02 -9.88 -14.06
N VAL A 77 -0.53 -9.97 -12.87
CA VAL A 77 -0.73 -11.25 -12.18
C VAL A 77 -1.73 -12.12 -12.95
N ASP A 78 -2.79 -11.56 -13.50
CA ASP A 78 -3.75 -12.32 -14.31
C ASP A 78 -3.13 -12.87 -15.59
N LEU A 79 -2.27 -12.09 -16.25
CA LEU A 79 -1.59 -12.46 -17.49
C LEU A 79 -0.45 -13.46 -17.29
N CYS A 80 0.19 -13.50 -16.13
CA CYS A 80 1.33 -14.36 -15.90
C CYS A 80 0.95 -15.85 -15.93
N THR A 81 1.84 -16.68 -16.50
CA THR A 81 1.61 -18.11 -16.68
C THR A 81 2.27 -18.98 -15.61
N SER A 82 3.20 -18.42 -14.84
CA SER A 82 3.87 -19.12 -13.73
C SER A 82 2.96 -19.20 -12.49
N GLU A 83 3.11 -20.25 -11.68
CA GLU A 83 2.40 -20.40 -10.41
C GLU A 83 2.84 -19.37 -9.36
N VAL A 84 4.07 -18.88 -9.51
CA VAL A 84 4.70 -17.89 -8.64
C VAL A 84 5.02 -16.64 -9.44
N PHE A 85 4.70 -15.48 -8.88
CA PHE A 85 5.07 -14.19 -9.45
C PHE A 85 5.85 -13.35 -8.44
N SER A 86 6.53 -12.33 -8.95
CA SER A 86 7.18 -11.29 -8.15
C SER A 86 6.71 -9.91 -8.63
N ILE A 87 6.20 -9.10 -7.71
CA ILE A 87 6.01 -7.66 -7.96
C ILE A 87 7.40 -7.02 -8.05
N PHE A 88 7.66 -6.33 -9.15
CA PHE A 88 8.98 -5.79 -9.45
C PHE A 88 8.85 -4.39 -10.07
N HIS A 89 9.71 -3.45 -9.68
CA HIS A 89 9.67 -2.11 -10.24
C HIS A 89 10.62 -1.96 -11.44
N ALA A 90 10.24 -1.13 -12.40
CA ALA A 90 11.04 -0.86 -13.59
C ALA A 90 12.39 -0.16 -13.29
N ASP A 91 12.59 0.38 -12.09
CA ASP A 91 13.83 1.03 -11.64
C ASP A 91 14.66 0.18 -10.67
N MET A 92 14.48 -1.15 -10.74
CA MET A 92 15.22 -2.14 -9.97
C MET A 92 16.21 -2.90 -10.84
N PHE A 93 17.32 -3.33 -10.23
CA PHE A 93 18.39 -4.07 -10.87
C PHE A 93 18.78 -5.25 -9.97
N ILE A 94 18.55 -6.50 -10.40
CA ILE A 94 18.87 -7.68 -9.62
C ILE A 94 20.34 -8.09 -9.73
N GLY A 95 20.84 -8.75 -8.69
CA GLY A 95 22.13 -9.43 -8.73
C GLY A 95 22.00 -10.93 -9.01
N PRO A 96 23.12 -11.66 -9.10
CA PRO A 96 23.13 -13.11 -9.31
C PRO A 96 22.37 -13.86 -8.21
N ASN A 97 21.73 -14.99 -8.59
CA ASN A 97 20.98 -15.87 -7.70
C ASN A 97 19.80 -15.19 -6.98
N TYR A 98 19.27 -14.09 -7.53
CA TYR A 98 18.18 -13.35 -6.92
C TYR A 98 16.95 -14.24 -6.73
N VAL A 99 16.48 -14.90 -7.79
CA VAL A 99 15.29 -15.76 -7.74
C VAL A 99 15.54 -16.96 -6.85
N GLN A 100 16.69 -17.63 -6.98
CA GLN A 100 17.02 -18.78 -6.15
C GLN A 100 16.95 -18.46 -4.66
N ASN A 101 17.52 -17.32 -4.26
CA ASN A 101 17.52 -16.86 -2.87
C ASN A 101 16.16 -16.37 -2.38
N LEU A 102 15.31 -15.92 -3.29
CA LEU A 102 13.95 -15.51 -2.98
C LEU A 102 13.05 -16.74 -2.76
N VAL A 103 13.02 -17.66 -3.74
CA VAL A 103 12.06 -18.76 -3.75
C VAL A 103 12.41 -19.92 -2.80
N LYS A 104 13.65 -20.02 -2.31
CA LYS A 104 14.02 -21.07 -1.32
C LYS A 104 13.26 -20.95 0.00
N HIS A 105 12.75 -19.76 0.32
CA HIS A 105 11.94 -19.50 1.50
C HIS A 105 10.44 -19.51 1.22
N LEU A 106 10.05 -19.64 -0.06
CA LEU A 106 8.68 -19.53 -0.50
C LEU A 106 7.92 -20.85 -0.31
N ASP A 107 6.69 -20.74 0.14
CA ASP A 107 5.70 -21.83 0.25
C ASP A 107 4.29 -21.23 0.14
N LYS A 108 3.27 -22.08 0.10
CA LYS A 108 1.87 -21.62 0.16
C LYS A 108 1.63 -20.80 1.43
N GLN A 109 0.81 -19.76 1.32
CA GLN A 109 0.51 -18.82 2.38
C GLN A 109 1.76 -18.08 2.93
N LYS A 110 2.79 -17.94 2.08
CA LYS A 110 3.98 -17.13 2.37
C LYS A 110 4.16 -16.02 1.36
N VAL A 111 4.63 -14.89 1.85
CA VAL A 111 5.10 -13.76 1.03
C VAL A 111 6.57 -13.54 1.36
N VAL A 112 7.41 -13.58 0.35
CA VAL A 112 8.86 -13.42 0.55
C VAL A 112 9.33 -12.16 -0.19
N ALA A 113 9.81 -11.17 0.56
CA ALA A 113 10.41 -9.96 0.00
C ALA A 113 11.93 -10.14 -0.17
N ALA A 114 12.50 -9.49 -1.18
CA ALA A 114 13.94 -9.35 -1.32
C ALA A 114 14.46 -8.19 -0.46
N THR A 115 15.78 -8.17 -0.22
CA THR A 115 16.45 -7.05 0.45
C THR A 115 16.89 -6.03 -0.58
N ARG A 116 16.36 -4.81 -0.43
CA ARG A 116 16.73 -3.68 -1.27
C ARG A 116 18.06 -3.09 -0.84
N ILE A 117 18.86 -2.71 -1.83
CA ILE A 117 20.04 -1.85 -1.69
C ILE A 117 19.67 -0.52 -2.34
N GLU A 118 19.75 0.57 -1.61
CA GLU A 118 19.33 1.89 -2.08
C GLU A 118 20.42 2.94 -1.89
N PRO A 119 20.54 3.90 -2.82
CA PRO A 119 21.37 5.08 -2.57
C PRO A 119 20.83 5.87 -1.36
N PRO A 120 21.63 6.73 -0.71
CA PRO A 120 21.25 7.43 0.53
C PRO A 120 20.28 8.60 0.27
N LEU A 121 19.17 8.33 -0.42
CA LEU A 121 18.09 9.30 -0.71
C LEU A 121 17.03 9.35 0.38
N HIS A 122 16.91 8.27 1.13
CA HIS A 122 15.98 8.13 2.24
C HIS A 122 16.73 7.68 3.49
N PRO A 123 16.20 7.91 4.69
CA PRO A 123 16.78 7.40 5.93
C PRO A 123 17.09 5.91 5.83
N SER A 124 18.20 5.49 6.45
CA SER A 124 18.51 4.06 6.57
C SER A 124 17.50 3.36 7.46
N GLY A 125 17.20 2.10 7.16
CA GLY A 125 16.32 1.22 7.90
C GLY A 125 16.88 -0.18 8.02
N ARG A 126 16.28 -1.02 8.84
CA ARG A 126 16.68 -2.42 9.00
C ARG A 126 16.23 -3.29 7.84
N GLU A 127 15.21 -2.86 7.12
CA GLU A 127 14.60 -3.54 5.98
C GLU A 127 15.43 -3.43 4.69
N LYS A 128 16.44 -2.56 4.67
CA LYS A 128 17.25 -2.29 3.49
C LYS A 128 18.72 -2.08 3.81
N ILE A 129 19.55 -2.06 2.78
CA ILE A 129 20.96 -1.71 2.85
C ILE A 129 21.14 -0.35 2.17
N THR A 130 21.62 0.65 2.89
CA THR A 130 21.92 1.96 2.29
C THR A 130 23.33 1.94 1.74
N ARG A 131 23.46 1.90 0.40
CA ARG A 131 24.76 1.94 -0.29
C ARG A 131 24.59 2.50 -1.70
N ASP A 132 25.49 3.39 -2.08
CA ASP A 132 25.49 4.06 -3.38
C ASP A 132 26.30 3.26 -4.42
N PHE A 133 25.60 2.79 -5.48
CA PHE A 133 26.22 2.23 -6.67
C PHE A 133 25.89 3.04 -7.93
N GLY A 134 25.36 4.23 -7.79
CA GLY A 134 24.89 5.13 -8.85
C GLY A 134 23.46 5.57 -8.59
N MET A 135 23.13 6.74 -9.10
CA MET A 135 21.78 7.32 -8.95
C MET A 135 20.93 7.21 -10.22
N TRP A 136 21.61 6.87 -11.34
CA TRP A 136 21.01 6.77 -12.66
C TRP A 136 21.50 5.49 -13.35
N PRO A 137 20.78 4.94 -14.34
CA PRO A 137 21.24 3.79 -15.09
C PRO A 137 22.62 3.98 -15.72
N GLU A 138 22.95 5.22 -16.15
CA GLU A 138 24.19 5.53 -16.85
C GLU A 138 25.41 5.65 -15.93
N ASP A 139 25.22 5.94 -14.66
CA ASP A 139 26.29 6.01 -13.65
C ASP A 139 26.31 4.80 -12.72
N PHE A 140 25.48 3.78 -13.02
CA PHE A 140 25.40 2.57 -12.24
C PHE A 140 26.69 1.75 -12.35
N ARG A 141 27.32 1.51 -11.21
CA ARG A 141 28.56 0.76 -11.08
C ARG A 141 28.24 -0.73 -10.89
N GLU A 142 27.88 -1.39 -12.00
CA GLU A 142 27.43 -2.78 -11.99
C GLU A 142 28.45 -3.73 -11.38
N ASP A 143 29.74 -3.66 -11.76
CA ASP A 143 30.79 -4.54 -11.25
C ASP A 143 30.95 -4.42 -9.73
N ASP A 144 30.91 -3.21 -9.19
CA ASP A 144 30.98 -2.95 -7.76
C ASP A 144 29.74 -3.49 -7.03
N PHE A 145 28.57 -3.33 -7.63
CA PHE A 145 27.32 -3.88 -7.12
C PHE A 145 27.36 -5.39 -7.07
N ILE A 146 27.73 -6.06 -8.16
CA ILE A 146 27.79 -7.52 -8.24
C ILE A 146 28.81 -8.08 -7.25
N LYS A 147 29.96 -7.45 -7.11
CA LYS A 147 30.94 -7.82 -6.09
C LYS A 147 30.33 -7.74 -4.68
N PHE A 148 29.67 -6.64 -4.37
CA PHE A 148 28.99 -6.45 -3.09
C PHE A 148 27.90 -7.50 -2.87
N VAL A 149 27.07 -7.78 -3.87
CA VAL A 149 26.01 -8.79 -3.79
C VAL A 149 26.60 -10.15 -3.39
N ARG A 150 27.67 -10.59 -4.04
CA ARG A 150 28.31 -11.88 -3.71
C ARG A 150 28.84 -11.91 -2.28
N GLU A 151 29.49 -10.83 -1.83
CA GLU A 151 30.00 -10.73 -0.45
C GLU A 151 28.84 -10.74 0.57
N GLU A 152 27.73 -10.05 0.27
CA GLU A 152 26.58 -9.99 1.14
C GLU A 152 25.81 -11.31 1.19
N GLN A 153 25.68 -12.00 0.07
CA GLN A 153 25.07 -13.34 0.01
C GLN A 153 25.80 -14.38 0.87
N GLU A 154 27.13 -14.32 0.90
CA GLU A 154 27.91 -15.21 1.79
C GLU A 154 27.73 -14.84 3.27
N ARG A 155 27.64 -13.52 3.56
CA ARG A 155 27.48 -13.03 4.94
C ARG A 155 26.10 -13.32 5.51
N SER A 156 25.05 -13.15 4.71
CA SER A 156 23.65 -13.24 5.14
C SER A 156 22.96 -14.50 4.57
N LYS A 157 23.76 -15.53 4.27
CA LYS A 157 23.27 -16.76 3.66
C LYS A 157 22.17 -17.41 4.48
N ASP A 158 21.04 -17.66 3.81
CA ASP A 158 19.83 -18.27 4.38
C ASP A 158 19.21 -17.50 5.55
N GLU A 159 19.66 -16.27 5.81
CA GLU A 159 19.07 -15.42 6.82
C GLU A 159 17.74 -14.83 6.34
N THR A 160 16.77 -14.79 7.26
CA THR A 160 15.49 -14.11 7.04
C THR A 160 15.21 -13.14 8.17
N THR A 161 14.48 -12.07 7.85
CA THR A 161 13.92 -11.12 8.82
C THR A 161 12.43 -11.01 8.59
N LYS A 162 11.72 -10.41 9.53
CA LYS A 162 10.38 -9.92 9.27
C LYS A 162 10.52 -8.61 8.50
N GLY A 163 9.72 -8.42 7.50
CA GLY A 163 9.72 -7.20 6.73
C GLY A 163 9.16 -7.45 5.35
N ILE A 164 8.50 -6.45 4.82
CA ILE A 164 7.96 -6.53 3.48
C ILE A 164 8.03 -5.16 2.81
N PHE A 165 8.55 -5.17 1.60
CA PHE A 165 8.45 -4.09 0.63
C PHE A 165 8.75 -4.67 -0.75
N ALA A 166 8.33 -4.00 -1.83
CA ALA A 166 8.68 -4.45 -3.17
C ALA A 166 10.23 -4.45 -3.36
N PRO A 167 10.80 -5.47 -4.03
CA PRO A 167 10.10 -6.57 -4.70
C PRO A 167 9.78 -7.71 -3.72
N TRP A 168 8.64 -8.34 -3.93
CA TRP A 168 8.21 -9.50 -3.16
C TRP A 168 7.56 -10.54 -4.09
N ALA A 169 7.58 -11.80 -3.68
CA ALA A 169 7.03 -12.91 -4.44
C ALA A 169 6.07 -13.75 -3.60
N MET A 170 5.09 -14.35 -4.27
CA MET A 170 4.16 -15.31 -3.69
C MET A 170 3.51 -16.19 -4.75
N TYR A 171 2.75 -17.18 -4.32
CA TYR A 171 1.91 -17.97 -5.21
C TYR A 171 0.71 -17.14 -5.71
N LYS A 172 0.44 -17.22 -7.02
CA LYS A 172 -0.69 -16.53 -7.67
C LYS A 172 -2.04 -16.88 -7.02
N GLU A 173 -2.23 -18.16 -6.70
CA GLU A 173 -3.45 -18.62 -6.03
C GLU A 173 -3.69 -17.92 -4.68
N ASP A 174 -2.64 -17.71 -3.88
CA ASP A 174 -2.74 -17.05 -2.58
C ASP A 174 -3.06 -15.56 -2.71
N PHE A 175 -2.49 -14.90 -3.72
CA PHE A 175 -2.81 -13.51 -4.06
C PHE A 175 -4.28 -13.33 -4.48
N LEU A 176 -4.75 -14.20 -5.37
CA LEU A 176 -6.15 -14.15 -5.82
C LEU A 176 -7.14 -14.45 -4.69
N ARG A 177 -6.75 -15.29 -3.72
CA ARG A 177 -7.60 -15.63 -2.56
C ARG A 177 -7.91 -14.42 -1.68
N ILE A 178 -7.01 -13.47 -1.58
CA ILE A 178 -7.24 -12.21 -0.82
C ILE A 178 -7.78 -11.06 -1.70
N GLY A 179 -8.11 -11.35 -2.98
CA GLY A 179 -8.72 -10.39 -3.90
C GLY A 179 -7.73 -9.44 -4.59
N GLY A 180 -6.42 -9.73 -4.57
CA GLY A 180 -5.41 -8.85 -5.19
C GLY A 180 -5.20 -7.52 -4.47
N HIS A 181 -4.71 -6.50 -5.18
CA HIS A 181 -4.68 -5.13 -4.67
C HIS A 181 -6.08 -4.53 -4.64
N ASP A 182 -6.32 -3.62 -3.69
CA ASP A 182 -7.62 -2.95 -3.60
C ASP A 182 -7.66 -1.73 -4.54
N PRO A 183 -8.55 -1.73 -5.55
CA PRO A 183 -8.70 -0.59 -6.47
C PRO A 183 -9.06 0.73 -5.80
N LEU A 184 -9.50 0.70 -4.54
CA LEU A 184 -9.71 1.89 -3.70
C LEU A 184 -8.48 2.80 -3.66
N PHE A 185 -7.28 2.23 -3.86
CA PHE A 185 -5.99 2.95 -3.83
C PHE A 185 -5.46 3.31 -5.22
N ALA A 186 -6.23 3.05 -6.28
CA ALA A 186 -5.82 3.49 -7.62
C ALA A 186 -5.83 5.02 -7.74
N PRO A 187 -4.90 5.64 -8.47
CA PRO A 187 -3.78 4.98 -9.17
C PRO A 187 -2.62 4.59 -8.26
N PHE A 188 -2.44 5.23 -7.11
CA PHE A 188 -1.43 5.10 -6.05
C PHE A 188 -1.61 6.23 -5.02
N PRO A 189 -0.93 6.28 -3.87
CA PRO A 189 -0.20 5.25 -3.13
C PRO A 189 -1.11 4.53 -2.12
N TYR A 190 -0.53 3.81 -1.19
CA TYR A 190 -1.12 3.04 -0.07
C TYR A 190 -1.60 1.64 -0.43
N GLU A 191 -1.58 1.23 -1.70
CA GLU A 191 -1.88 -0.15 -2.12
C GLU A 191 -0.95 -1.17 -1.45
N ASP A 192 0.34 -0.85 -1.33
CA ASP A 192 1.34 -1.65 -0.61
C ASP A 192 0.96 -1.84 0.85
N SER A 193 0.67 -0.73 1.54
CA SER A 193 0.33 -0.75 2.96
C SER A 193 -0.96 -1.53 3.22
N ASP A 194 -1.92 -1.44 2.31
CA ASP A 194 -3.18 -2.17 2.38
C ASP A 194 -2.94 -3.67 2.23
N ILE A 195 -2.30 -4.08 1.15
CA ILE A 195 -2.13 -5.51 0.87
C ILE A 195 -1.24 -6.19 1.91
N PHE A 196 -0.22 -5.50 2.43
CA PHE A 196 0.65 -6.05 3.47
C PHE A 196 -0.09 -6.26 4.80
N GLN A 197 -0.98 -5.34 5.17
CA GLN A 197 -1.85 -5.55 6.33
C GLN A 197 -2.79 -6.75 6.12
N ARG A 198 -3.37 -6.88 4.92
CA ARG A 198 -4.26 -8.00 4.59
C ARG A 198 -3.52 -9.35 4.62
N PHE A 199 -2.27 -9.44 4.17
CA PHE A 199 -1.44 -10.64 4.32
C PHE A 199 -1.30 -11.04 5.79
N VAL A 200 -0.94 -10.07 6.65
CA VAL A 200 -0.74 -10.33 8.08
C VAL A 200 -2.04 -10.77 8.77
N ILE A 201 -3.17 -10.11 8.49
CA ILE A 201 -4.48 -10.46 9.08
C ILE A 201 -4.97 -11.81 8.57
N ALA A 202 -4.72 -12.14 7.31
CA ALA A 202 -5.06 -13.44 6.72
C ALA A 202 -4.15 -14.59 7.24
N GLY A 203 -3.15 -14.26 8.07
CA GLY A 203 -2.25 -15.25 8.67
C GLY A 203 -1.16 -15.74 7.74
N TYR A 204 -0.82 -14.99 6.68
CA TYR A 204 0.31 -15.32 5.84
C TYR A 204 1.63 -15.08 6.57
N ASP A 205 2.58 -15.98 6.35
CA ASP A 205 3.94 -15.81 6.84
C ASP A 205 4.69 -14.84 5.93
N VAL A 206 5.03 -13.66 6.47
CA VAL A 206 5.70 -12.58 5.74
C VAL A 206 7.15 -12.53 6.14
N LEU A 207 8.03 -12.81 5.18
CA LEU A 207 9.46 -12.93 5.38
C LEU A 207 10.22 -12.01 4.42
N GLN A 208 11.41 -11.59 4.84
CA GLN A 208 12.38 -10.95 3.97
C GLN A 208 13.62 -11.82 3.87
N SER A 209 14.00 -12.24 2.65
CA SER A 209 15.28 -12.90 2.37
C SER A 209 16.41 -11.87 2.42
N ARG A 210 17.44 -12.14 3.24
CA ARG A 210 18.58 -11.22 3.41
C ARG A 210 19.65 -11.41 2.33
N ASP A 211 19.62 -12.51 1.60
CA ASP A 211 20.54 -12.86 0.52
C ASP A 211 19.92 -12.82 -0.88
N SER A 212 18.62 -12.52 -1.02
CA SER A 212 18.02 -12.11 -2.30
C SER A 212 18.14 -10.60 -2.42
N LEU A 213 19.03 -10.11 -3.29
CA LEU A 213 19.46 -8.71 -3.30
C LEU A 213 19.11 -8.00 -4.61
N VAL A 214 18.57 -6.79 -4.47
CA VAL A 214 18.17 -5.94 -5.59
C VAL A 214 18.64 -4.51 -5.36
N TYR A 215 19.19 -3.84 -6.37
CA TYR A 215 19.44 -2.41 -6.33
C TYR A 215 18.21 -1.65 -6.79
N HIS A 216 17.73 -0.71 -5.99
CA HIS A 216 16.56 0.09 -6.27
C HIS A 216 16.96 1.55 -6.39
N LEU A 217 16.82 2.12 -7.59
CA LEU A 217 17.16 3.52 -7.85
C LEU A 217 16.20 4.50 -7.16
N THR A 218 15.02 4.02 -6.76
CA THR A 218 13.96 4.68 -5.98
C THR A 218 13.38 5.97 -6.58
N CYS A 219 12.09 6.17 -6.43
CA CYS A 219 11.36 7.40 -6.81
C CYS A 219 11.43 7.79 -8.30
N ARG A 220 11.67 6.85 -9.24
CA ARG A 220 11.86 7.16 -10.66
C ARG A 220 10.58 7.33 -11.46
N GLY A 221 9.44 6.98 -10.92
CA GLY A 221 8.16 7.05 -11.63
C GLY A 221 7.35 8.34 -11.40
N HIS A 222 7.65 9.13 -10.37
CA HIS A 222 6.78 10.25 -10.00
C HIS A 222 7.46 11.43 -9.28
N LYS A 223 8.66 11.25 -8.72
CA LYS A 223 9.39 12.36 -8.03
C LYS A 223 10.61 12.84 -8.78
N TRP A 224 10.99 12.15 -9.87
CA TRP A 224 12.21 12.42 -10.59
C TRP A 224 11.93 12.40 -12.11
N THR A 225 12.11 13.50 -12.78
CA THR A 225 12.07 13.60 -14.24
C THR A 225 13.38 14.19 -14.75
N ASP A 226 13.78 13.82 -15.97
CA ASP A 226 14.88 14.43 -16.74
C ASP A 226 16.18 14.63 -15.94
N ASN A 227 16.60 13.61 -15.17
CA ASN A 227 17.81 13.66 -14.35
C ASN A 227 17.79 14.74 -13.24
N LYS A 228 16.65 15.27 -12.89
CA LYS A 228 16.49 16.24 -11.80
C LYS A 228 15.60 15.67 -10.72
N ILE A 229 16.00 15.89 -9.47
CA ILE A 229 15.07 15.74 -8.35
C ILE A 229 14.01 16.82 -8.54
N ILE A 230 12.77 16.40 -8.69
CA ILE A 230 11.67 17.36 -8.65
C ILE A 230 11.52 17.74 -7.19
N GLY A 231 11.94 18.94 -6.85
CA GLY A 231 11.67 19.53 -5.53
C GLY A 231 10.20 19.89 -5.33
N LYS A 232 9.37 19.71 -6.35
CA LYS A 232 7.93 19.86 -6.34
C LYS A 232 7.32 18.59 -6.92
N VAL A 233 6.53 17.93 -6.13
CA VAL A 233 5.57 16.92 -6.58
C VAL A 233 4.57 17.65 -7.46
N ASP A 234 4.13 17.05 -8.56
CA ASP A 234 3.10 17.70 -9.38
C ASP A 234 1.74 17.66 -8.63
N ASP A 235 0.86 18.61 -8.98
CA ASP A 235 -0.42 18.80 -8.30
C ASP A 235 -1.29 17.53 -8.39
N THR A 236 -1.16 16.74 -9.46
CA THR A 236 -1.92 15.48 -9.66
C THR A 236 -1.48 14.39 -8.70
N TRP A 237 -0.18 14.33 -8.39
CA TRP A 237 0.33 13.38 -7.38
C TRP A 237 -0.12 13.77 -5.97
N GLU A 238 -0.08 15.07 -5.63
CA GLU A 238 -0.53 15.55 -4.31
C GLU A 238 -2.02 15.26 -4.10
N GLU A 239 -2.82 15.41 -5.14
CA GLU A 239 -4.26 15.10 -5.08
C GLU A 239 -4.50 13.58 -4.93
N ALA A 240 -3.82 12.77 -5.72
CA ALA A 240 -3.91 11.31 -5.62
C ALA A 240 -3.49 10.81 -4.22
N GLU A 241 -2.38 11.34 -3.68
CA GLU A 241 -1.91 11.00 -2.33
C GLU A 241 -2.92 11.41 -1.25
N LYS A 242 -3.49 12.61 -1.34
CA LYS A 242 -4.51 13.09 -0.41
C LYS A 242 -5.75 12.17 -0.42
N ASN A 243 -6.21 11.77 -1.60
CA ASN A 243 -7.39 10.92 -1.75
C ASN A 243 -7.11 9.50 -1.25
N ALA A 244 -5.99 8.89 -1.65
CA ALA A 244 -5.59 7.56 -1.22
C ALA A 244 -5.37 7.50 0.31
N ARG A 245 -4.81 8.55 0.91
CA ARG A 245 -4.66 8.68 2.36
C ARG A 245 -6.01 8.69 3.08
N LYS A 246 -6.99 9.46 2.60
CA LYS A 246 -8.35 9.44 3.15
C LYS A 246 -8.99 8.06 3.01
N ASN A 247 -8.83 7.43 1.86
CA ASN A 247 -9.34 6.08 1.61
C ASN A 247 -8.69 5.05 2.53
N PHE A 248 -7.38 5.19 2.82
CA PHE A 248 -6.70 4.33 3.79
C PHE A 248 -7.31 4.49 5.20
N LEU A 249 -7.53 5.72 5.65
CA LEU A 249 -8.18 5.99 6.93
C LEU A 249 -9.61 5.44 6.96
N ARG A 250 -10.39 5.61 5.88
CA ARG A 250 -11.75 5.06 5.75
C ARG A 250 -11.76 3.55 5.88
N LYS A 251 -10.81 2.87 5.22
CA LYS A 251 -10.71 1.42 5.26
C LYS A 251 -10.17 0.92 6.60
N TRP A 252 -9.11 1.51 7.13
CA TRP A 252 -8.38 0.97 8.30
C TRP A 252 -8.67 1.69 9.61
N GLY A 253 -9.21 2.89 9.60
CA GLY A 253 -9.51 3.70 10.80
C GLY A 253 -8.28 4.17 11.55
N CYS A 254 -7.09 4.04 10.99
CA CYS A 254 -5.82 4.45 11.60
C CYS A 254 -4.79 4.84 10.54
N TRP A 255 -3.71 5.50 10.96
CA TRP A 255 -2.54 5.70 10.11
C TRP A 255 -1.82 4.40 9.80
N VAL A 256 -1.07 4.37 8.67
CA VAL A 256 -0.10 3.31 8.42
C VAL A 256 0.90 3.24 9.56
N MET A 257 1.01 2.07 10.17
CA MET A 257 1.96 1.81 11.25
C MET A 257 2.82 0.59 10.91
N ASN A 258 4.12 0.76 11.03
CA ASN A 258 5.10 -0.30 10.75
C ASN A 258 6.15 -0.33 11.88
N ASP A 259 6.76 -1.49 12.07
CA ASP A 259 7.94 -1.61 12.92
C ASP A 259 9.23 -1.19 12.19
N ASP A 260 10.38 -1.36 12.83
CA ASP A 260 11.71 -1.01 12.27
C ASP A 260 12.09 -1.82 11.01
N TYR A 261 11.35 -2.87 10.67
CA TYR A 261 11.52 -3.67 9.46
C TYR A 261 10.44 -3.42 8.41
N HIS A 262 9.66 -2.36 8.57
CA HIS A 262 8.46 -2.07 7.77
C HIS A 262 7.38 -3.17 7.84
N TYR A 263 7.46 -4.05 8.84
CA TYR A 263 6.42 -5.04 9.08
C TYR A 263 5.16 -4.35 9.64
N PRO A 264 3.96 -4.63 9.07
CA PRO A 264 2.74 -3.94 9.47
C PRO A 264 2.40 -4.17 10.95
N ILE A 265 2.09 -3.08 11.66
CA ILE A 265 1.48 -3.12 12.99
C ILE A 265 -0.01 -2.97 12.81
N ILE A 266 -0.75 -4.05 13.06
CA ILE A 266 -2.20 -4.08 12.89
C ILE A 266 -2.88 -3.43 14.10
N VAL A 267 -3.65 -2.40 13.81
CA VAL A 267 -4.56 -1.78 14.78
C VAL A 267 -5.97 -2.28 14.49
N PRO A 268 -6.67 -2.90 15.45
CA PRO A 268 -8.04 -3.33 15.23
C PRO A 268 -8.94 -2.18 14.81
N LYS A 269 -9.81 -2.42 13.83
CA LYS A 269 -10.86 -1.49 13.45
C LYS A 269 -12.16 -1.87 14.15
N TYR A 270 -12.71 -0.92 14.87
CA TYR A 270 -13.99 -1.09 15.53
C TYR A 270 -15.12 -0.40 14.77
N ASN A 271 -16.34 -0.91 14.92
CA ASN A 271 -17.53 -0.33 14.30
C ASN A 271 -17.93 0.96 15.03
N THR A 272 -17.41 2.08 14.58
CA THR A 272 -17.50 3.40 15.23
C THR A 272 -18.36 4.39 14.46
N CYS A 273 -19.18 5.17 15.19
CA CYS A 273 -19.92 6.30 14.66
C CYS A 273 -19.52 7.61 15.36
N LEU A 274 -19.19 8.64 14.61
CA LEU A 274 -18.98 10.01 15.10
C LEU A 274 -20.29 10.78 15.05
N ILE A 275 -20.69 11.39 16.15
CA ILE A 275 -21.81 12.34 16.23
C ILE A 275 -21.20 13.70 16.56
N ALA A 276 -21.18 14.61 15.59
CA ALA A 276 -20.51 15.89 15.70
C ALA A 276 -21.49 17.07 15.62
N ASP A 277 -21.47 17.91 16.65
CA ASP A 277 -22.17 19.17 16.73
C ASP A 277 -21.29 20.32 16.24
N ASN A 278 -21.94 21.38 15.74
CA ASN A 278 -21.29 22.63 15.33
C ASN A 278 -20.22 22.44 14.23
N VAL A 279 -20.47 21.53 13.27
CA VAL A 279 -19.69 21.42 12.05
C VAL A 279 -20.08 22.58 11.11
N GLU A 280 -19.11 23.43 10.74
CA GLU A 280 -19.36 24.67 10.02
C GLU A 280 -18.91 24.63 8.55
N SER A 281 -18.05 23.65 8.18
CA SER A 281 -17.54 23.56 6.80
C SER A 281 -17.23 22.12 6.38
N VAL A 282 -17.19 21.92 5.06
CA VAL A 282 -16.80 20.63 4.45
C VAL A 282 -15.32 20.31 4.68
N GLU A 283 -14.46 21.32 4.91
CA GLU A 283 -13.03 21.14 5.22
C GLU A 283 -12.83 20.52 6.60
N GLN A 284 -13.71 20.80 7.56
CA GLN A 284 -13.72 20.14 8.86
C GLN A 284 -14.06 18.65 8.70
N LEU A 285 -14.98 18.29 7.81
CA LEU A 285 -15.33 16.91 7.52
C LEU A 285 -14.18 16.12 6.89
N ASP A 286 -13.31 16.75 6.09
CA ASP A 286 -12.09 16.12 5.56
C ASP A 286 -11.21 15.51 6.63
N ASN A 287 -11.23 16.07 7.83
CA ASN A 287 -10.41 15.65 8.96
C ASN A 287 -11.18 14.82 10.01
N LEU A 288 -12.48 14.65 9.86
CA LEU A 288 -13.33 13.92 10.80
C LEU A 288 -13.83 12.60 10.20
N GLU A 289 -14.52 12.67 9.03
CA GLU A 289 -15.20 11.53 8.43
C GLU A 289 -14.29 10.33 8.19
N PRO A 290 -13.04 10.48 7.66
CA PRO A 290 -12.25 9.31 7.29
C PRO A 290 -11.88 8.38 8.46
N TRP A 291 -11.92 8.86 9.68
CA TRP A 291 -11.52 8.09 10.88
C TRP A 291 -12.58 7.12 11.41
N PHE A 292 -13.85 7.33 11.02
CA PHE A 292 -14.97 6.59 11.57
C PHE A 292 -15.67 5.77 10.48
N CYS A 293 -16.42 4.74 10.88
CA CYS A 293 -17.23 3.98 9.95
C CYS A 293 -18.40 4.81 9.42
N HIS A 294 -18.97 5.66 10.29
CA HIS A 294 -20.03 6.60 9.93
C HIS A 294 -19.85 7.93 10.68
N THR A 295 -20.36 9.02 10.10
CA THR A 295 -20.33 10.35 10.69
C THR A 295 -21.71 11.00 10.59
N VAL A 296 -22.21 11.52 11.70
CA VAL A 296 -23.51 12.18 11.80
C VAL A 296 -23.29 13.64 12.20
N ILE A 297 -23.87 14.57 11.45
CA ILE A 297 -23.79 16.02 11.72
C ILE A 297 -25.16 16.69 11.70
N ASP A 298 -25.24 17.93 12.20
CA ASP A 298 -26.52 18.65 12.27
C ASP A 298 -27.01 19.16 10.89
N SER A 299 -26.09 19.43 9.95
CA SER A 299 -26.41 20.15 8.71
C SER A 299 -26.60 19.21 7.52
N PHE A 300 -27.83 19.06 7.04
CA PHE A 300 -28.13 18.34 5.81
C PHE A 300 -27.44 18.96 4.59
N ASP A 301 -27.34 20.28 4.51
CA ASP A 301 -26.71 20.98 3.38
C ASP A 301 -25.20 20.68 3.31
N LEU A 302 -24.51 20.59 4.46
CA LEU A 302 -23.10 20.23 4.50
C LEU A 302 -22.89 18.77 4.13
N VAL A 303 -23.78 17.86 4.54
CA VAL A 303 -23.76 16.46 4.10
C VAL A 303 -23.83 16.40 2.56
N ALA A 304 -24.81 17.08 1.95
CA ALA A 304 -24.98 17.07 0.51
C ALA A 304 -23.75 17.66 -0.24
N GLN A 305 -23.19 18.75 0.27
CA GLN A 305 -21.96 19.35 -0.29
C GLN A 305 -20.76 18.42 -0.17
N TYR A 306 -20.60 17.75 0.97
CA TYR A 306 -19.50 16.81 1.20
C TYR A 306 -19.60 15.58 0.29
N LEU A 307 -20.79 14.99 0.17
CA LEU A 307 -21.05 13.86 -0.73
C LEU A 307 -20.72 14.23 -2.18
N TYR A 308 -21.18 15.37 -2.66
CA TYR A 308 -20.90 15.84 -4.02
C TYR A 308 -19.40 16.02 -4.28
N ARG A 309 -18.65 16.52 -3.30
CA ARG A 309 -17.21 16.75 -3.42
C ARG A 309 -16.40 15.47 -3.30
N GLU A 310 -16.76 14.58 -2.37
CA GLU A 310 -15.93 13.40 -2.03
C GLU A 310 -16.22 12.16 -2.87
N GLN A 311 -17.47 11.94 -3.30
CA GLN A 311 -17.81 10.75 -4.05
C GLN A 311 -16.94 10.52 -5.30
N PRO A 312 -16.50 11.52 -6.07
CA PRO A 312 -15.59 11.31 -7.20
C PRO A 312 -14.17 10.84 -6.82
N ASN A 313 -13.79 10.96 -5.56
CA ASN A 313 -12.44 10.69 -5.05
C ASN A 313 -12.30 9.33 -4.36
N THR A 314 -13.36 8.54 -4.35
CA THR A 314 -13.39 7.23 -3.70
C THR A 314 -14.38 6.31 -4.40
N THR A 315 -14.10 5.02 -4.32
CA THR A 315 -15.00 3.97 -4.79
C THR A 315 -16.00 3.54 -3.71
N LEU A 316 -15.77 3.95 -2.45
CA LEU A 316 -16.72 3.72 -1.37
C LEU A 316 -18.00 4.54 -1.59
N ASP A 317 -19.16 3.97 -1.28
CA ASP A 317 -20.40 4.73 -1.25
C ASP A 317 -20.39 5.72 -0.06
N MET A 318 -20.19 6.98 -0.37
CA MET A 318 -20.11 8.02 0.65
C MET A 318 -21.44 8.27 1.35
N SER A 319 -22.58 7.88 0.76
CA SER A 319 -23.90 8.02 1.40
C SER A 319 -24.07 7.08 2.60
N GLU A 320 -23.33 5.96 2.63
CA GLU A 320 -23.28 5.04 3.77
C GLU A 320 -22.36 5.54 4.90
N ARG A 321 -21.54 6.56 4.65
CA ARG A 321 -20.51 7.03 5.57
C ARG A 321 -20.83 8.34 6.28
N ILE A 322 -21.77 9.12 5.78
CA ILE A 322 -22.15 10.38 6.39
C ILE A 322 -23.66 10.65 6.24
N SER A 323 -24.28 11.10 7.33
CA SER A 323 -25.69 11.49 7.34
C SER A 323 -25.95 12.69 8.22
N SER A 324 -27.16 13.27 8.13
CA SER A 324 -27.64 14.26 9.08
C SER A 324 -28.35 13.58 10.26
N LYS A 325 -28.43 14.25 11.40
CA LYS A 325 -29.12 13.74 12.59
C LYS A 325 -30.61 13.42 12.39
N GLU A 326 -31.20 13.96 11.33
CA GLU A 326 -32.61 13.68 10.97
C GLU A 326 -32.80 12.25 10.42
N ALA A 327 -31.72 11.58 9.98
CA ALA A 327 -31.80 10.28 9.33
C ALA A 327 -31.94 9.06 10.28
N GLU A 328 -31.84 9.21 11.61
CA GLU A 328 -32.04 8.19 12.67
C GLU A 328 -31.25 6.86 12.54
N GLU A 329 -30.29 6.71 11.62
CA GLU A 329 -29.68 5.41 11.25
C GLU A 329 -28.34 5.07 11.95
N TYR A 330 -28.05 5.61 13.13
CA TYR A 330 -26.77 5.35 13.82
C TYR A 330 -26.86 4.44 15.05
N SER A 331 -28.00 3.78 15.26
CA SER A 331 -28.20 2.85 16.39
C SER A 331 -27.28 1.61 16.32
N ASP A 332 -26.92 1.18 15.11
CA ASP A 332 -26.26 -0.11 14.85
C ASP A 332 -24.72 -0.08 15.04
N TYR A 333 -24.16 1.07 15.41
CA TYR A 333 -22.73 1.20 15.69
C TYR A 333 -22.44 0.87 17.16
N GLY A 334 -21.51 -0.08 17.36
CA GLY A 334 -21.13 -0.55 18.71
C GLY A 334 -20.44 0.52 19.55
N VAL A 335 -19.81 1.51 18.90
CA VAL A 335 -19.16 2.64 19.56
C VAL A 335 -19.65 3.96 18.97
N LYS A 336 -20.14 4.84 19.82
CA LYS A 336 -20.60 6.18 19.47
C LYS A 336 -19.72 7.23 20.12
N VAL A 337 -19.16 8.13 19.33
CA VAL A 337 -18.28 9.21 19.78
C VAL A 337 -18.98 10.54 19.58
N TYR A 338 -19.26 11.24 20.66
CA TYR A 338 -19.97 12.52 20.66
C TYR A 338 -19.00 13.66 20.90
N ILE A 339 -19.04 14.65 20.03
CA ILE A 339 -18.22 15.86 20.11
C ILE A 339 -19.05 17.12 19.81
N ASP A 340 -18.59 18.22 20.39
CA ASP A 340 -18.98 19.58 19.99
C ASP A 340 -17.71 20.31 19.55
N LEU A 341 -17.61 20.65 18.25
CA LEU A 341 -16.40 21.25 17.70
C LEU A 341 -16.01 22.58 18.34
N HIS A 342 -16.98 23.33 18.86
CA HIS A 342 -16.71 24.58 19.59
C HIS A 342 -16.04 24.36 20.95
N GLN A 343 -16.11 23.14 21.51
CA GLN A 343 -15.59 22.83 22.84
C GLN A 343 -14.26 22.04 22.80
N LEU A 344 -13.89 21.49 21.62
CA LEU A 344 -12.67 20.68 21.51
C LEU A 344 -11.41 21.52 21.57
N THR A 345 -10.47 21.08 22.41
CA THR A 345 -9.09 21.56 22.35
C THR A 345 -8.34 20.94 21.14
N PRO A 346 -7.25 21.54 20.67
CA PRO A 346 -6.43 20.95 19.60
C PRO A 346 -5.92 19.54 19.92
N GLU A 347 -5.63 19.23 21.18
CA GLU A 347 -5.20 17.91 21.62
C GLU A 347 -6.33 16.88 21.51
N GLU A 348 -7.52 17.23 21.99
CA GLU A 348 -8.72 16.38 21.89
C GLU A 348 -9.10 16.12 20.44
N TYR A 349 -9.02 17.15 19.58
CA TYR A 349 -9.21 16.99 18.14
C TYR A 349 -8.21 15.97 17.56
N GLY A 350 -6.93 16.04 17.94
CA GLY A 350 -5.92 15.06 17.55
C GLY A 350 -6.17 13.63 18.07
N ASN A 351 -6.91 13.48 19.17
CA ASN A 351 -7.26 12.17 19.73
C ASN A 351 -8.38 11.46 18.94
N LEU A 352 -9.16 12.18 18.14
CA LEU A 352 -10.16 11.54 17.25
C LEU A 352 -9.47 10.59 16.26
N GLY A 353 -8.32 10.97 15.70
CA GLY A 353 -7.52 10.10 14.83
C GLY A 353 -6.82 8.94 15.55
N LYS A 354 -6.94 8.84 16.87
CA LYS A 354 -6.40 7.75 17.68
C LYS A 354 -7.50 6.88 18.30
N MET A 355 -8.76 7.02 17.85
CA MET A 355 -9.88 6.35 18.52
C MET A 355 -9.73 4.83 18.52
N ASN A 356 -9.38 4.20 17.39
CA ASN A 356 -9.18 2.75 17.33
C ASN A 356 -8.04 2.26 18.27
N PRO A 357 -6.84 2.89 18.33
CA PRO A 357 -5.84 2.59 19.35
C PRO A 357 -6.34 2.75 20.80
N ILE A 358 -7.12 3.80 21.08
CA ILE A 358 -7.71 4.03 22.43
C ILE A 358 -8.69 2.91 22.79
N LEU A 359 -9.56 2.53 21.87
CA LEU A 359 -10.50 1.43 22.04
C LEU A 359 -9.80 0.08 22.20
N GLN A 360 -8.70 -0.15 21.47
CA GLN A 360 -7.87 -1.34 21.64
C GLN A 360 -7.27 -1.43 23.05
N GLU A 361 -6.77 -0.32 23.57
CA GLU A 361 -6.23 -0.27 24.92
C GLU A 361 -7.34 -0.49 25.97
N LEU A 362 -8.50 0.12 25.77
CA LEU A 362 -9.68 -0.14 26.61
C LEU A 362 -10.05 -1.63 26.60
N HIS A 363 -10.11 -2.25 25.43
CA HIS A 363 -10.42 -3.66 25.26
C HIS A 363 -9.40 -4.55 25.99
N ARG A 364 -8.11 -4.28 25.87
CA ARG A 364 -7.05 -5.04 26.55
C ARG A 364 -7.14 -4.94 28.07
N ASN A 365 -7.38 -3.75 28.61
CA ASN A 365 -7.38 -3.51 30.05
C ASN A 365 -8.62 -4.03 30.74
N MET A 366 -9.77 -4.12 30.06
CA MET A 366 -11.06 -4.47 30.65
C MET A 366 -11.50 -5.91 30.37
N SER A 367 -10.92 -6.58 29.35
CA SER A 367 -11.28 -7.98 29.01
C SER A 367 -11.02 -8.99 30.13
N LEU A 368 -10.37 -8.58 31.21
CA LEU A 368 -10.01 -9.46 32.32
C LEU A 368 -11.07 -9.54 33.44
N GLU A 369 -12.01 -8.58 33.58
CA GLU A 369 -12.93 -8.58 34.73
C GLU A 369 -14.31 -7.89 34.54
N PHE A 370 -14.66 -7.15 33.48
CA PHE A 370 -15.88 -6.33 33.39
C PHE A 370 -16.59 -6.31 32.03
N ASN A 371 -17.90 -6.02 32.09
CA ASN A 371 -18.68 -5.66 30.91
C ASN A 371 -18.18 -4.31 30.35
N LEU A 372 -17.73 -4.28 29.07
CA LEU A 372 -17.17 -3.11 28.44
C LEU A 372 -18.21 -2.03 28.06
N SER A 373 -19.50 -2.37 28.11
CA SER A 373 -20.56 -1.41 27.81
C SER A 373 -20.62 -0.31 28.86
N GLY A 374 -20.71 0.94 28.41
CA GLY A 374 -20.79 2.11 29.29
C GLY A 374 -20.43 3.43 28.57
N GLU A 375 -20.47 4.49 29.35
CA GLU A 375 -20.09 5.82 28.92
C GLU A 375 -18.73 6.20 29.50
N TYR A 376 -17.87 6.70 28.65
CA TYR A 376 -16.51 7.14 28.96
C TYR A 376 -16.33 8.60 28.59
N GLN A 377 -15.55 9.33 29.36
CA GLN A 377 -15.25 10.74 29.11
C GLN A 377 -13.76 10.94 28.87
N LEU A 378 -13.39 11.49 27.70
CA LEU A 378 -12.03 11.85 27.34
C LEU A 378 -11.95 13.37 27.12
N GLY A 379 -11.85 14.14 28.22
CA GLY A 379 -12.01 15.59 28.16
C GLY A 379 -13.41 15.97 27.69
N ASN A 380 -13.50 16.70 26.58
CA ASN A 380 -14.79 17.10 25.95
C ASN A 380 -15.33 16.06 24.95
N ILE A 381 -14.67 14.92 24.81
CA ILE A 381 -15.14 13.81 23.96
C ILE A 381 -15.89 12.81 24.84
N LYS A 382 -17.17 12.55 24.53
CA LYS A 382 -17.93 11.47 25.17
C LYS A 382 -17.92 10.24 24.27
N VAL A 383 -17.58 9.09 24.82
CA VAL A 383 -17.58 7.79 24.13
C VAL A 383 -18.57 6.87 24.78
N GLN A 384 -19.58 6.45 24.05
CA GLN A 384 -20.53 5.42 24.46
C GLN A 384 -20.13 4.12 23.78
N VAL A 385 -19.92 3.08 24.58
CA VAL A 385 -19.60 1.72 24.10
C VAL A 385 -20.78 0.82 24.43
N ASP A 386 -21.46 0.34 23.42
CA ASP A 386 -22.50 -0.69 23.51
C ASP A 386 -21.89 -2.07 23.23
N SER A 387 -21.00 -2.17 22.24
CA SER A 387 -20.16 -3.34 21.94
C SER A 387 -18.81 -2.90 21.34
N LEU A 388 -17.78 -3.74 21.46
CA LEU A 388 -16.49 -3.55 20.78
C LEU A 388 -16.32 -4.62 19.69
N ASP A 389 -17.07 -4.44 18.60
CA ASP A 389 -17.01 -5.35 17.45
C ASP A 389 -15.78 -5.03 16.61
N ASP A 390 -14.81 -5.93 16.66
CA ASP A 390 -13.61 -5.87 15.81
C ASP A 390 -13.96 -6.36 14.40
N ILE A 391 -14.00 -5.44 13.45
CA ILE A 391 -14.34 -5.72 12.05
C ILE A 391 -13.09 -5.85 11.15
N THR A 392 -11.90 -5.93 11.74
CA THR A 392 -10.62 -5.96 10.99
C THR A 392 -10.54 -7.12 10.02
N THR A 393 -11.05 -8.29 10.39
CA THR A 393 -11.04 -9.49 9.52
C THR A 393 -11.90 -9.36 8.27
N SER A 394 -12.92 -8.50 8.28
CA SER A 394 -13.74 -8.24 7.09
C SER A 394 -12.97 -7.48 6.00
N LEU A 395 -11.80 -6.93 6.32
CA LEU A 395 -10.96 -6.16 5.40
C LEU A 395 -9.93 -7.02 4.62
N ILE A 396 -9.91 -8.34 4.84
CA ILE A 396 -8.92 -9.24 4.24
C ILE A 396 -9.05 -9.30 2.72
N VAL A 397 -10.28 -9.41 2.21
CA VAL A 397 -10.55 -9.50 0.78
C VAL A 397 -10.79 -8.10 0.22
N ALA A 398 -10.13 -7.76 -0.89
CA ALA A 398 -10.39 -6.53 -1.59
C ALA A 398 -11.79 -6.50 -2.18
N GLU A 399 -12.42 -5.35 -2.21
CA GLU A 399 -13.71 -5.19 -2.87
C GLU A 399 -13.54 -5.34 -4.38
N ASN A 400 -14.25 -6.29 -4.98
CA ASN A 400 -14.23 -6.49 -6.43
C ASN A 400 -15.13 -5.46 -7.11
N TYR A 401 -14.53 -4.58 -7.92
CA TYR A 401 -15.24 -3.57 -8.73
C TYR A 401 -15.73 -4.08 -10.09
N ASN A 402 -15.73 -5.38 -10.31
CA ASN A 402 -16.11 -6.01 -11.59
C ASN A 402 -17.49 -6.67 -11.53
N GLU A 403 -18.44 -6.13 -10.76
CA GLU A 403 -19.87 -6.44 -10.92
C GLU A 403 -20.65 -5.31 -11.58
#